data_4f20b7a6623d3aeff0a81581c48a6342
#
_entry.id   4f20b7a6623d3aeff0a81581c48a6342
#
_cell.length_a   1.000
_cell.length_b   1.000
_cell.length_c   1.000
_cell.angle_alpha   90.00
_cell.angle_beta   90.00
_cell.angle_gamma   90.00
#
_symmetry.space_group_name_H-M   'P 1'
#
loop_
_entity.id
_entity.type
_entity.pdbx_description
1 polymer ?
#
loop_
_entity_poly.entity_id
_entity_poly.type
_entity_poly.pdbx_seq_one_letter_code
_entity_poly.pdbx_strand_id
1 'polypeptide(L)'
;MASSAPVLEVRGLNAYYGRSHALQDVDLAVGAEPVAIIGRNGMGKTTLCNAIMGLLAGVRGSIRMDGVELVGKAPYRIGGAGIGYVPQGRRVFPSLTTDEHLRMIGSRGDGAWTPARVYELFPRLAERRKVSGKQLSGGEQQMLVIGRALVTNPRLLIMDEPSEGLAPAIVEGLVETVRKLVDGGMAMIVVEQNLQFATALAERMVVMVAGRVAVETTATIMRDDVEAQQRYLGVTRLETEGVSGNAGHAESPQQPLRPETGGSQ
;
A
#
# COMPACT_ATOMS: atom_id res chain seq x y z
N MET A 1 16.38 26.84 -1.43
CA MET A 1 16.10 25.85 -0.37
C MET A 1 17.15 24.76 -0.49
N ALA A 2 17.94 24.51 0.53
CA ALA A 2 18.95 23.45 0.50
C ALA A 2 18.23 22.10 0.42
N SER A 3 18.45 21.37 -0.67
CA SER A 3 17.96 19.99 -0.81
C SER A 3 18.68 19.16 0.26
N SER A 4 17.95 18.79 1.32
CA SER A 4 18.47 17.79 2.27
C SER A 4 18.71 16.49 1.51
N ALA A 5 19.82 15.81 1.82
CA ALA A 5 20.13 14.52 1.19
C ALA A 5 18.94 13.55 1.36
N PRO A 6 18.62 12.76 0.34
CA PRO A 6 17.51 11.80 0.42
C PRO A 6 17.77 10.76 1.50
N VAL A 7 16.72 10.36 2.21
CA VAL A 7 16.73 9.27 3.20
C VAL A 7 16.97 7.94 2.50
N LEU A 8 16.31 7.72 1.36
CA LEU A 8 16.52 6.56 0.48
C LEU A 8 16.80 7.03 -0.95
N GLU A 9 17.82 6.45 -1.57
CA GLU A 9 18.15 6.68 -2.97
C GLU A 9 18.25 5.35 -3.70
N VAL A 10 17.56 5.21 -4.81
CA VAL A 10 17.57 4.06 -5.72
C VAL A 10 18.08 4.55 -7.07
N ARG A 11 19.09 3.90 -7.64
CA ARG A 11 19.66 4.27 -8.93
C ARG A 11 19.87 3.07 -9.83
N GLY A 12 19.37 3.16 -11.06
CA GLY A 12 19.53 2.16 -12.10
C GLY A 12 19.11 0.76 -11.64
N LEU A 13 18.03 0.67 -10.84
CA LEU A 13 17.65 -0.58 -10.21
C LEU A 13 17.01 -1.53 -11.21
N ASN A 14 17.62 -2.71 -11.32
CA ASN A 14 17.13 -3.82 -12.12
C ASN A 14 16.91 -5.03 -11.22
N ALA A 15 15.76 -5.71 -11.36
CA ALA A 15 15.44 -6.89 -10.57
C ALA A 15 14.90 -8.02 -11.46
N TYR A 16 15.27 -9.25 -11.12
CA TYR A 16 14.97 -10.43 -11.91
C TYR A 16 14.36 -11.54 -11.05
N TYR A 17 13.31 -12.18 -11.57
CA TYR A 17 12.81 -13.47 -11.12
C TYR A 17 13.24 -14.55 -12.13
N GLY A 18 14.35 -15.23 -11.83
CA GLY A 18 14.97 -16.14 -12.80
C GLY A 18 15.37 -15.39 -14.07
N ARG A 19 14.68 -15.67 -15.18
CA ARG A 19 14.91 -15.00 -16.49
C ARG A 19 13.98 -13.80 -16.72
N SER A 20 12.97 -13.60 -15.90
CA SER A 20 12.03 -12.50 -16.06
C SER A 20 12.61 -11.21 -15.50
N HIS A 21 12.73 -10.16 -16.32
CA HIS A 21 13.18 -8.82 -15.95
C HIS A 21 12.01 -8.03 -15.39
N ALA A 22 11.87 -8.01 -14.08
CA ALA A 22 10.70 -7.47 -13.37
C ALA A 22 10.80 -5.98 -13.05
N LEU A 23 12.03 -5.47 -12.79
CA LEU A 23 12.29 -4.02 -12.67
C LEU A 23 13.38 -3.64 -13.68
N GLN A 24 13.19 -2.52 -14.35
CA GLN A 24 14.00 -2.10 -15.47
C GLN A 24 14.42 -0.65 -15.29
N ASP A 25 15.66 -0.46 -14.83
CA ASP A 25 16.33 0.84 -14.72
C ASP A 25 15.51 1.85 -13.90
N VAL A 26 15.13 1.44 -12.68
CA VAL A 26 14.29 2.26 -11.79
C VAL A 26 15.18 3.20 -10.98
N ASP A 27 14.88 4.49 -11.08
CA ASP A 27 15.43 5.55 -10.24
C ASP A 27 14.35 6.09 -9.30
N LEU A 28 14.69 6.31 -8.03
CA LEU A 28 13.80 6.87 -7.02
C LEU A 28 14.61 7.51 -5.90
N ALA A 29 14.27 8.73 -5.53
CA ALA A 29 14.80 9.37 -4.32
C ALA A 29 13.65 9.68 -3.36
N VAL A 30 13.81 9.38 -2.07
CA VAL A 30 12.82 9.62 -1.02
C VAL A 30 13.46 10.48 0.06
N GLY A 31 12.90 11.66 0.29
CA GLY A 31 13.30 12.59 1.35
C GLY A 31 12.46 12.42 2.62
N ALA A 32 12.25 13.51 3.32
CA ALA A 32 11.36 13.55 4.49
C ALA A 32 9.87 13.49 4.10
N GLU A 33 9.54 13.97 2.89
CA GLU A 33 8.17 13.96 2.39
C GLU A 33 7.76 12.56 1.93
N PRO A 34 6.49 12.16 2.19
CA PRO A 34 5.99 10.89 1.73
C PRO A 34 5.91 10.82 0.20
N VAL A 35 6.19 9.64 -0.35
CA VAL A 35 6.07 9.35 -1.78
C VAL A 35 5.06 8.23 -1.98
N ALA A 36 4.07 8.44 -2.83
CA ALA A 36 3.16 7.39 -3.27
C ALA A 36 3.67 6.76 -4.57
N ILE A 37 3.79 5.44 -4.59
CA ILE A 37 4.09 4.66 -5.79
C ILE A 37 2.80 4.00 -6.25
N ILE A 38 2.29 4.41 -7.39
CA ILE A 38 1.01 3.95 -7.93
C ILE A 38 1.18 3.18 -9.23
N GLY A 39 0.20 2.34 -9.55
CA GLY A 39 0.16 1.55 -10.76
C GLY A 39 -0.75 0.33 -10.62
N ARG A 40 -1.11 -0.28 -11.73
CA ARG A 40 -1.93 -1.49 -11.76
C ARG A 40 -1.21 -2.67 -11.10
N ASN A 41 -1.96 -3.73 -10.79
CA ASN A 41 -1.37 -4.98 -10.31
C ASN A 41 -0.41 -5.57 -11.35
N GLY A 42 0.70 -6.14 -10.90
CA GLY A 42 1.74 -6.70 -11.78
C GLY A 42 2.71 -5.68 -12.38
N MET A 43 2.59 -4.38 -12.08
CA MET A 43 3.49 -3.33 -12.63
C MET A 43 4.86 -3.25 -11.95
N GLY A 44 5.16 -4.11 -10.96
CA GLY A 44 6.47 -4.17 -10.32
C GLY A 44 6.56 -3.47 -8.97
N LYS A 45 5.47 -2.90 -8.44
CA LYS A 45 5.44 -2.16 -7.17
C LYS A 45 5.97 -2.98 -5.98
N THR A 46 5.36 -4.13 -5.71
CA THR A 46 5.80 -5.08 -4.66
C THR A 46 7.22 -5.60 -4.92
N THR A 47 7.60 -5.75 -6.20
CA THR A 47 8.97 -6.14 -6.58
C THR A 47 9.97 -5.08 -6.15
N LEU A 48 9.65 -3.79 -6.30
CA LEU A 48 10.47 -2.68 -5.81
C LEU A 48 10.62 -2.72 -4.29
N CYS A 49 9.53 -2.91 -3.55
CA CYS A 49 9.58 -3.08 -2.09
C CYS A 49 10.47 -4.27 -1.70
N ASN A 50 10.30 -5.42 -2.36
CA ASN A 50 11.10 -6.61 -2.09
C ASN A 50 12.58 -6.42 -2.43
N ALA A 51 12.90 -5.68 -3.51
CA ALA A 51 14.27 -5.33 -3.86
C ALA A 51 14.93 -4.44 -2.81
N ILE A 52 14.21 -3.39 -2.35
CA ILE A 52 14.68 -2.49 -1.28
C ILE A 52 14.93 -3.28 0.01
N MET A 53 14.04 -4.21 0.35
CA MET A 53 14.14 -5.04 1.56
C MET A 53 15.13 -6.21 1.47
N GLY A 54 15.82 -6.38 0.34
CA GLY A 54 16.77 -7.48 0.14
C GLY A 54 16.12 -8.86 0.08
N LEU A 55 14.83 -8.93 -0.26
CA LEU A 55 14.06 -10.17 -0.37
C LEU A 55 14.21 -10.84 -1.75
N LEU A 56 14.94 -10.22 -2.66
CA LEU A 56 15.22 -10.72 -4.01
C LEU A 56 16.72 -10.95 -4.20
N ALA A 57 17.10 -12.09 -4.78
CA ALA A 57 18.48 -12.41 -5.07
C ALA A 57 18.99 -11.73 -6.36
N GLY A 58 18.12 -11.55 -7.36
CA GLY A 58 18.49 -11.03 -8.70
C GLY A 58 18.38 -9.51 -8.81
N VAL A 59 19.06 -8.75 -7.94
CA VAL A 59 19.02 -7.28 -7.92
C VAL A 59 20.36 -6.71 -8.41
N ARG A 60 20.30 -5.71 -9.30
CA ARG A 60 21.44 -4.93 -9.80
C ARG A 60 21.12 -3.44 -9.72
N GLY A 61 22.11 -2.59 -9.66
CA GLY A 61 21.99 -1.16 -9.45
C GLY A 61 22.42 -0.79 -8.03
N SER A 62 21.93 0.31 -7.50
CA SER A 62 22.27 0.81 -6.16
C SER A 62 21.00 1.18 -5.38
N ILE A 63 20.95 0.81 -4.10
CA ILE A 63 19.92 1.23 -3.13
C ILE A 63 20.68 1.73 -1.91
N ARG A 64 20.55 3.01 -1.58
CA ARG A 64 21.25 3.60 -0.44
C ARG A 64 20.29 4.20 0.57
N MET A 65 20.48 3.85 1.82
CA MET A 65 19.82 4.48 2.97
C MET A 65 20.86 5.37 3.66
N ASP A 66 20.62 6.68 3.72
CA ASP A 66 21.57 7.66 4.27
C ASP A 66 23.00 7.51 3.69
N GLY A 67 23.09 7.27 2.38
CA GLY A 67 24.35 7.05 1.67
C GLY A 67 24.96 5.65 1.82
N VAL A 68 24.40 4.79 2.67
CA VAL A 68 24.90 3.41 2.91
C VAL A 68 24.25 2.43 1.93
N GLU A 69 25.06 1.73 1.14
CA GLU A 69 24.60 0.74 0.15
C GLU A 69 23.89 -0.44 0.82
N LEU A 70 22.71 -0.82 0.29
CA LEU A 70 21.87 -1.91 0.78
C LEU A 70 21.83 -3.12 -0.14
N VAL A 71 22.14 -2.98 -1.44
CA VAL A 71 22.15 -4.11 -2.39
C VAL A 71 23.10 -5.20 -1.89
N GLY A 72 22.62 -6.44 -1.88
CA GLY A 72 23.37 -7.59 -1.37
C GLY A 72 23.40 -7.75 0.15
N LYS A 73 22.81 -6.83 0.91
CA LYS A 73 22.67 -7.01 2.36
C LYS A 73 21.49 -7.94 2.70
N ALA A 74 21.64 -8.70 3.76
CA ALA A 74 20.55 -9.53 4.28
C ALA A 74 19.37 -8.68 4.83
N PRO A 75 18.12 -9.13 4.69
CA PRO A 75 16.93 -8.36 5.10
C PRO A 75 16.97 -7.85 6.55
N TYR A 76 17.50 -8.63 7.49
CA TYR A 76 17.60 -8.20 8.89
C TYR A 76 18.58 -7.02 9.08
N ARG A 77 19.62 -6.91 8.22
CA ARG A 77 20.55 -5.77 8.22
C ARG A 77 19.90 -4.52 7.64
N ILE A 78 19.06 -4.71 6.61
CA ILE A 78 18.30 -3.61 5.97
C ILE A 78 17.27 -3.06 6.96
N GLY A 79 16.49 -3.92 7.62
CA GLY A 79 15.64 -3.49 8.72
C GLY A 79 16.41 -2.81 9.86
N GLY A 80 17.67 -3.28 10.11
CA GLY A 80 18.60 -2.67 11.06
C GLY A 80 19.11 -1.29 10.67
N ALA A 81 19.10 -0.97 9.38
CA ALA A 81 19.47 0.36 8.88
C ALA A 81 18.35 1.41 9.07
N GLY A 82 17.19 1.02 9.60
CA GLY A 82 16.08 1.93 9.90
C GLY A 82 14.94 1.89 8.88
N ILE A 83 14.76 0.82 8.14
CA ILE A 83 13.59 0.62 7.27
C ILE A 83 12.58 -0.27 7.97
N GLY A 84 11.37 0.26 8.21
CA GLY A 84 10.19 -0.50 8.59
C GLY A 84 9.42 -0.92 7.35
N TYR A 85 8.98 -2.19 7.30
CA TYR A 85 8.24 -2.70 6.15
C TYR A 85 6.91 -3.34 6.56
N VAL A 86 5.85 -2.89 5.93
CA VAL A 86 4.50 -3.44 6.01
C VAL A 86 4.21 -4.13 4.67
N PRO A 87 4.38 -5.46 4.58
CA PRO A 87 4.15 -6.19 3.35
C PRO A 87 2.66 -6.36 3.06
N GLN A 88 2.33 -6.55 1.80
CA GLN A 88 1.00 -6.95 1.34
C GLN A 88 0.53 -8.25 2.04
N GLY A 89 -0.78 -8.35 2.33
CA GLY A 89 -1.41 -9.58 2.81
C GLY A 89 -1.39 -9.76 4.33
N ARG A 90 -1.23 -8.69 5.13
CA ARG A 90 -1.45 -8.67 6.59
C ARG A 90 -0.80 -9.85 7.33
N ARG A 91 0.51 -10.05 7.14
CA ARG A 91 1.25 -11.22 7.65
C ARG A 91 1.34 -11.22 9.18
N VAL A 92 0.28 -11.67 9.85
CA VAL A 92 0.25 -11.90 11.30
C VAL A 92 0.54 -13.37 11.64
N PHE A 93 1.09 -13.64 12.81
CA PHE A 93 1.27 -15.00 13.31
C PHE A 93 -0.03 -15.44 13.98
N PRO A 94 -0.73 -16.48 13.47
CA PRO A 94 -2.07 -16.83 13.95
C PRO A 94 -2.16 -17.16 15.43
N SER A 95 -1.10 -17.72 16.01
CA SER A 95 -1.03 -18.17 17.41
C SER A 95 -0.61 -17.10 18.39
N LEU A 96 0.07 -16.04 17.94
CA LEU A 96 0.54 -14.99 18.84
C LEU A 96 -0.58 -13.99 19.12
N THR A 97 -0.64 -13.49 20.34
CA THR A 97 -1.51 -12.38 20.73
C THR A 97 -1.02 -11.06 20.15
N THR A 98 -1.87 -10.06 20.15
CA THR A 98 -1.52 -8.68 19.73
C THR A 98 -0.30 -8.15 20.50
N ASP A 99 -0.26 -8.37 21.83
CA ASP A 99 0.85 -7.90 22.68
C ASP A 99 2.15 -8.64 22.37
N GLU A 100 2.11 -9.95 22.16
CA GLU A 100 3.28 -10.75 21.77
C GLU A 100 3.84 -10.31 20.41
N HIS A 101 2.98 -10.01 19.43
CA HIS A 101 3.43 -9.45 18.13
C HIS A 101 4.21 -8.16 18.26
N LEU A 102 3.78 -7.24 19.14
CA LEU A 102 4.46 -5.97 19.33
C LEU A 102 5.76 -6.11 20.14
N ARG A 103 5.84 -7.13 21.02
CA ARG A 103 7.02 -7.35 21.88
C ARG A 103 8.07 -8.26 21.27
N MET A 104 7.70 -9.10 20.28
CA MET A 104 8.61 -10.11 19.70
C MET A 104 9.86 -9.54 19.05
N ILE A 105 9.79 -8.30 18.56
CA ILE A 105 10.89 -7.68 17.82
C ILE A 105 11.90 -7.01 18.78
N GLY A 106 11.51 -6.78 20.03
CA GLY A 106 12.28 -5.99 20.98
C GLY A 106 12.32 -4.52 20.59
N SER A 107 12.22 -3.62 21.54
CA SER A 107 12.44 -2.21 21.30
C SER A 107 13.90 -1.97 20.93
N ARG A 108 14.20 -1.47 19.75
CA ARG A 108 15.57 -1.08 19.38
C ARG A 108 15.85 0.31 19.96
N GLY A 109 16.69 0.34 20.98
CA GLY A 109 17.17 1.57 21.60
C GLY A 109 16.09 2.37 22.35
N ASP A 110 16.41 3.59 22.73
CA ASP A 110 15.50 4.55 23.39
C ASP A 110 14.54 5.23 22.39
N GLY A 111 14.09 4.47 21.37
CA GLY A 111 13.26 4.98 20.29
C GLY A 111 11.88 5.39 20.76
N ALA A 112 11.29 6.35 20.03
CA ALA A 112 9.97 6.91 20.32
C ALA A 112 8.82 5.91 20.22
N TRP A 113 8.99 4.82 19.46
CA TRP A 113 7.95 3.81 19.23
C TRP A 113 8.11 2.62 20.18
N THR A 114 7.21 2.55 21.13
CA THR A 114 7.05 1.43 22.05
C THR A 114 5.70 0.75 21.82
N PRO A 115 5.47 -0.48 22.31
CA PRO A 115 4.13 -1.07 22.29
C PRO A 115 3.06 -0.17 22.91
N ALA A 116 3.38 0.57 23.98
CA ALA A 116 2.46 1.53 24.59
C ALA A 116 2.03 2.61 23.61
N ARG A 117 2.99 3.24 22.92
CA ARG A 117 2.71 4.28 21.92
C ARG A 117 1.94 3.74 20.70
N VAL A 118 2.18 2.48 20.31
CA VAL A 118 1.37 1.83 19.27
C VAL A 118 -0.08 1.67 19.72
N TYR A 119 -0.33 1.36 20.99
CA TYR A 119 -1.68 1.29 21.54
C TYR A 119 -2.36 2.65 21.65
N GLU A 120 -1.61 3.71 21.88
CA GLU A 120 -2.14 5.09 21.83
C GLU A 120 -2.53 5.47 20.39
N LEU A 121 -1.72 5.07 19.40
CA LEU A 121 -2.01 5.29 17.99
C LEU A 121 -3.20 4.46 17.49
N PHE A 122 -3.32 3.21 17.97
CA PHE A 122 -4.34 2.24 17.60
C PHE A 122 -5.13 1.76 18.83
N PRO A 123 -6.10 2.55 19.35
CA PRO A 123 -6.87 2.16 20.55
C PRO A 123 -7.60 0.82 20.42
N ARG A 124 -8.04 0.46 19.21
CA ARG A 124 -8.65 -0.86 18.94
C ARG A 124 -7.69 -2.02 19.23
N LEU A 125 -6.40 -1.87 18.95
CA LEU A 125 -5.41 -2.89 19.33
C LEU A 125 -5.20 -2.96 20.85
N ALA A 126 -5.35 -1.83 21.56
CA ALA A 126 -5.27 -1.81 23.01
C ALA A 126 -6.37 -2.64 23.66
N GLU A 127 -7.61 -2.60 23.11
CA GLU A 127 -8.73 -3.43 23.53
C GLU A 127 -8.49 -4.92 23.24
N ARG A 128 -7.70 -5.24 22.23
CA ARG A 128 -7.44 -6.57 21.71
C ARG A 128 -6.08 -7.16 22.11
N ARG A 129 -5.40 -6.61 23.14
CA ARG A 129 -4.03 -7.02 23.55
C ARG A 129 -3.84 -8.53 23.70
N LYS A 130 -4.82 -9.21 24.28
CA LYS A 130 -4.77 -10.65 24.58
C LYS A 130 -5.41 -11.52 23.48
N VAL A 131 -5.90 -10.91 22.41
CA VAL A 131 -6.55 -11.62 21.30
C VAL A 131 -5.48 -12.12 20.34
N SER A 132 -5.59 -13.37 19.90
CA SER A 132 -4.66 -13.96 18.93
C SER A 132 -4.84 -13.40 17.53
N GLY A 133 -3.77 -13.36 16.73
CA GLY A 133 -3.76 -12.78 15.38
C GLY A 133 -4.86 -13.33 14.46
N LYS A 134 -5.20 -14.62 14.57
CA LYS A 134 -6.27 -15.23 13.76
C LYS A 134 -7.69 -14.74 14.10
N GLN A 135 -7.88 -14.16 15.30
CA GLN A 135 -9.18 -13.69 15.77
C GLN A 135 -9.38 -12.18 15.52
N LEU A 136 -8.35 -11.50 15.04
CA LEU A 136 -8.43 -10.10 14.67
C LEU A 136 -9.17 -9.94 13.34
N SER A 137 -9.98 -8.88 13.22
CA SER A 137 -10.54 -8.44 11.94
C SER A 137 -9.43 -8.02 10.97
N GLY A 138 -9.73 -7.96 9.66
CA GLY A 138 -8.75 -7.53 8.66
C GLY A 138 -8.17 -6.14 8.94
N GLY A 139 -8.99 -5.20 9.43
CA GLY A 139 -8.52 -3.86 9.84
C GLY A 139 -7.62 -3.90 11.07
N GLU A 140 -7.97 -4.68 12.09
CA GLU A 140 -7.13 -4.86 13.29
C GLU A 140 -5.79 -5.55 12.94
N GLN A 141 -5.80 -6.54 12.04
CA GLN A 141 -4.57 -7.16 11.53
C GLN A 141 -3.69 -6.15 10.80
N GLN A 142 -4.26 -5.28 9.98
CA GLN A 142 -3.52 -4.22 9.28
C GLN A 142 -2.89 -3.23 10.27
N MET A 143 -3.66 -2.77 11.26
CA MET A 143 -3.14 -1.91 12.33
C MET A 143 -1.99 -2.60 13.09
N LEU A 144 -2.12 -3.91 13.38
CA LEU A 144 -1.09 -4.68 14.07
C LEU A 144 0.21 -4.80 13.24
N VAL A 145 0.13 -5.04 11.94
CA VAL A 145 1.32 -5.13 11.07
C VAL A 145 2.02 -3.78 10.97
N ILE A 146 1.26 -2.68 10.87
CA ILE A 146 1.83 -1.32 10.92
C ILE A 146 2.48 -1.06 12.28
N GLY A 147 1.77 -1.35 13.37
CA GLY A 147 2.32 -1.22 14.74
C GLY A 147 3.61 -2.02 14.93
N ARG A 148 3.67 -3.23 14.40
CA ARG A 148 4.87 -4.07 14.42
C ARG A 148 6.03 -3.47 13.63
N ALA A 149 5.76 -2.80 12.52
CA ALA A 149 6.79 -2.07 11.79
C ALA A 149 7.27 -0.83 12.58
N LEU A 150 6.36 -0.10 13.23
CA LEU A 150 6.69 1.10 14.02
C LEU A 150 7.57 0.78 15.24
N VAL A 151 7.35 -0.32 15.97
CA VAL A 151 8.18 -0.67 17.15
C VAL A 151 9.64 -0.99 16.79
N THR A 152 9.97 -1.15 15.50
CA THR A 152 11.37 -1.20 15.06
C THR A 152 12.05 0.16 15.07
N ASN A 153 11.32 1.24 15.36
CA ASN A 153 11.77 2.63 15.32
C ASN A 153 12.38 3.01 13.95
N PRO A 154 11.60 2.87 12.84
CA PRO A 154 12.13 3.11 11.50
C PRO A 154 12.30 4.61 11.26
N ARG A 155 13.28 4.96 10.41
CA ARG A 155 13.45 6.28 9.81
C ARG A 155 12.65 6.41 8.51
N LEU A 156 12.45 5.28 7.82
CA LEU A 156 11.61 5.16 6.62
C LEU A 156 10.61 4.02 6.82
N LEU A 157 9.34 4.31 6.64
CA LEU A 157 8.28 3.31 6.63
C LEU A 157 7.84 3.02 5.18
N ILE A 158 7.91 1.76 4.77
CA ILE A 158 7.41 1.30 3.48
C ILE A 158 6.14 0.49 3.72
N MET A 159 5.04 0.88 3.08
CA MET A 159 3.76 0.16 3.13
C MET A 159 3.35 -0.30 1.74
N ASP A 160 3.15 -1.60 1.58
CA ASP A 160 2.79 -2.24 0.32
C ASP A 160 1.31 -2.64 0.33
N GLU A 161 0.50 -1.90 -0.41
CA GLU A 161 -0.96 -2.02 -0.55
C GLU A 161 -1.71 -2.10 0.81
N PRO A 162 -1.48 -1.10 1.71
CA PRO A 162 -2.04 -1.14 3.06
C PRO A 162 -3.57 -1.06 3.10
N SER A 163 -4.23 -0.54 2.06
CA SER A 163 -5.69 -0.43 1.98
C SER A 163 -6.37 -1.67 1.38
N GLU A 164 -5.61 -2.63 0.84
CA GLU A 164 -6.17 -3.76 0.10
C GLU A 164 -7.13 -4.62 0.95
N GLY A 165 -8.33 -4.87 0.41
CA GLY A 165 -9.35 -5.71 1.04
C GLY A 165 -9.85 -5.21 2.38
N LEU A 166 -9.75 -3.89 2.65
CA LEU A 166 -10.36 -3.23 3.79
C LEU A 166 -11.70 -2.59 3.41
N ALA A 167 -12.63 -2.57 4.35
CA ALA A 167 -13.89 -1.82 4.19
C ALA A 167 -13.60 -0.31 4.15
N PRO A 168 -14.40 0.50 3.40
CA PRO A 168 -14.15 1.94 3.24
C PRO A 168 -13.97 2.70 4.55
N ALA A 169 -14.79 2.47 5.55
CA ALA A 169 -14.67 3.13 6.86
C ALA A 169 -13.35 2.80 7.59
N ILE A 170 -12.80 1.60 7.37
CA ILE A 170 -11.49 1.21 7.93
C ILE A 170 -10.37 1.92 7.17
N VAL A 171 -10.50 2.06 5.84
CA VAL A 171 -9.55 2.79 4.99
C VAL A 171 -9.46 4.25 5.42
N GLU A 172 -10.59 4.93 5.66
CA GLU A 172 -10.64 6.31 6.15
C GLU A 172 -9.91 6.48 7.49
N GLY A 173 -10.21 5.63 8.47
CA GLY A 173 -9.52 5.64 9.77
C GLY A 173 -8.02 5.33 9.66
N LEU A 174 -7.64 4.49 8.69
CA LEU A 174 -6.23 4.19 8.41
C LEU A 174 -5.52 5.42 7.81
N VAL A 175 -6.16 6.13 6.87
CA VAL A 175 -5.65 7.39 6.31
C VAL A 175 -5.37 8.40 7.41
N GLU A 176 -6.34 8.64 8.30
CA GLU A 176 -6.17 9.59 9.43
C GLU A 176 -4.99 9.20 10.33
N THR A 177 -4.85 7.89 10.59
CA THR A 177 -3.77 7.40 11.44
C THR A 177 -2.40 7.54 10.77
N VAL A 178 -2.31 7.19 9.48
CA VAL A 178 -1.05 7.31 8.74
C VAL A 178 -0.67 8.78 8.53
N ARG A 179 -1.64 9.69 8.35
CA ARG A 179 -1.37 11.14 8.33
C ARG A 179 -0.68 11.62 9.59
N LYS A 180 -1.10 11.17 10.76
CA LYS A 180 -0.43 11.52 12.03
C LYS A 180 1.04 11.10 12.05
N LEU A 181 1.39 10.00 11.39
CA LEU A 181 2.79 9.58 11.23
C LEU A 181 3.57 10.51 10.29
N VAL A 182 2.95 10.89 9.17
CA VAL A 182 3.52 11.85 8.20
C VAL A 182 3.72 13.21 8.84
N ASP A 183 2.70 13.73 9.51
CA ASP A 183 2.75 15.03 10.22
C ASP A 183 3.80 15.02 11.35
N GLY A 184 4.05 13.84 11.92
CA GLY A 184 5.13 13.60 12.88
C GLY A 184 6.53 13.50 12.27
N GLY A 185 6.68 13.70 10.96
CA GLY A 185 7.96 13.69 10.24
C GLY A 185 8.47 12.30 9.83
N MET A 186 7.60 11.28 9.79
CA MET A 186 7.96 9.95 9.32
C MET A 186 8.16 9.95 7.79
N ALA A 187 9.40 9.70 7.33
CA ALA A 187 9.63 9.46 5.91
C ALA A 187 8.90 8.19 5.47
N MET A 188 8.24 8.23 4.30
CA MET A 188 7.32 7.16 3.92
C MET A 188 7.30 6.88 2.42
N ILE A 189 7.23 5.59 2.07
CA ILE A 189 6.81 5.10 0.77
C ILE A 189 5.48 4.38 0.95
N VAL A 190 4.47 4.83 0.23
CA VAL A 190 3.16 4.16 0.16
C VAL A 190 2.98 3.60 -1.23
N VAL A 191 2.95 2.29 -1.35
CA VAL A 191 2.67 1.59 -2.61
C VAL A 191 1.20 1.25 -2.65
N GLU A 192 0.49 1.71 -3.70
CA GLU A 192 -0.97 1.58 -3.75
C GLU A 192 -1.51 1.45 -5.19
N GLN A 193 -2.67 0.84 -5.28
CA GLN A 193 -3.54 0.95 -6.44
C GLN A 193 -4.73 1.88 -6.16
N ASN A 194 -5.12 2.03 -4.90
CA ASN A 194 -6.17 2.93 -4.46
C ASN A 194 -5.68 4.38 -4.51
N LEU A 195 -6.11 5.10 -5.56
CA LEU A 195 -5.72 6.49 -5.77
C LEU A 195 -6.16 7.41 -4.63
N GLN A 196 -7.35 7.20 -4.06
CA GLN A 196 -7.85 8.02 -2.96
C GLN A 196 -6.97 7.89 -1.72
N PHE A 197 -6.56 6.67 -1.38
CA PHE A 197 -5.62 6.43 -0.28
C PHE A 197 -4.26 7.07 -0.54
N ALA A 198 -3.70 6.86 -1.75
CA ALA A 198 -2.40 7.38 -2.12
C ALA A 198 -2.35 8.92 -2.09
N THR A 199 -3.33 9.59 -2.71
CA THR A 199 -3.42 11.06 -2.77
C THR A 199 -3.77 11.71 -1.43
N ALA A 200 -4.33 10.94 -0.51
CA ALA A 200 -4.59 11.42 0.85
C ALA A 200 -3.32 11.52 1.70
N LEU A 201 -2.26 10.81 1.35
CA LEU A 201 -1.05 10.66 2.16
C LEU A 201 0.19 11.31 1.57
N ALA A 202 0.28 11.42 0.25
CA ALA A 202 1.46 11.92 -0.43
C ALA A 202 1.08 12.85 -1.58
N GLU A 203 1.73 14.03 -1.64
CA GLU A 203 1.60 14.91 -2.80
C GLU A 203 2.48 14.43 -3.96
N ARG A 204 3.70 13.92 -3.68
CA ARG A 204 4.57 13.37 -4.71
C ARG A 204 4.17 11.95 -5.07
N MET A 205 3.92 11.72 -6.35
CA MET A 205 3.47 10.44 -6.90
C MET A 205 4.40 9.93 -7.98
N VAL A 206 4.72 8.65 -7.92
CA VAL A 206 5.52 7.92 -8.90
C VAL A 206 4.65 6.84 -9.53
N VAL A 207 4.46 6.92 -10.84
CA VAL A 207 3.64 5.94 -11.58
C VAL A 207 4.54 4.85 -12.14
N MET A 208 4.26 3.59 -11.77
CA MET A 208 4.97 2.43 -12.31
C MET A 208 4.16 1.73 -13.39
N VAL A 209 4.82 1.44 -14.51
CA VAL A 209 4.27 0.67 -15.63
C VAL A 209 5.33 -0.32 -16.11
N ALA A 210 4.96 -1.60 -16.20
CA ALA A 210 5.83 -2.67 -16.71
C ALA A 210 7.26 -2.68 -16.11
N GLY A 211 7.35 -2.47 -14.80
CA GLY A 211 8.64 -2.51 -14.07
C GLY A 211 9.50 -1.26 -14.22
N ARG A 212 8.96 -0.16 -14.75
CA ARG A 212 9.66 1.12 -14.93
C ARG A 212 8.90 2.25 -14.24
N VAL A 213 9.60 3.31 -13.88
CA VAL A 213 8.98 4.60 -13.58
C VAL A 213 8.55 5.22 -14.90
N ALA A 214 7.24 5.34 -15.11
CA ALA A 214 6.67 5.90 -16.33
C ALA A 214 6.58 7.43 -16.25
N VAL A 215 6.20 7.96 -15.10
CA VAL A 215 6.11 9.40 -14.85
C VAL A 215 6.16 9.68 -13.34
N GLU A 216 6.76 10.80 -12.97
CA GLU A 216 6.58 11.45 -11.67
C GLU A 216 5.57 12.58 -11.82
N THR A 217 4.62 12.67 -10.90
CA THR A 217 3.51 13.62 -10.93
C THR A 217 3.12 14.04 -9.51
N THR A 218 2.04 14.79 -9.37
CA THR A 218 1.50 15.20 -8.07
C THR A 218 0.11 14.59 -7.83
N ALA A 219 -0.28 14.51 -6.55
CA ALA A 219 -1.61 14.07 -6.17
C ALA A 219 -2.70 14.97 -6.78
N THR A 220 -2.43 16.28 -6.86
CA THR A 220 -3.33 17.25 -7.48
C THR A 220 -3.57 16.92 -8.95
N ILE A 221 -2.49 16.78 -9.75
CA ILE A 221 -2.62 16.44 -11.19
C ILE A 221 -3.32 15.08 -11.34
N MET A 222 -2.92 14.08 -10.55
CA MET A 222 -3.48 12.73 -10.69
C MET A 222 -4.97 12.66 -10.33
N ARG A 223 -5.46 13.50 -9.41
CA ARG A 223 -6.91 13.59 -9.10
C ARG A 223 -7.73 14.21 -10.20
N ASP A 224 -7.16 15.20 -10.91
CA ASP A 224 -7.90 16.00 -11.89
C ASP A 224 -7.82 15.40 -13.31
N ASP A 225 -6.77 14.61 -13.60
CA ASP A 225 -6.52 14.02 -14.91
C ASP A 225 -7.15 12.61 -15.02
N VAL A 226 -8.39 12.57 -15.52
CA VAL A 226 -9.14 11.31 -15.74
C VAL A 226 -8.45 10.43 -16.80
N GLU A 227 -7.82 11.02 -17.83
CA GLU A 227 -7.12 10.24 -18.84
C GLU A 227 -5.88 9.55 -18.27
N ALA A 228 -5.13 10.23 -17.43
CA ALA A 228 -4.01 9.65 -16.71
C ALA A 228 -4.46 8.51 -15.76
N GLN A 229 -5.58 8.70 -15.04
CA GLN A 229 -6.16 7.65 -14.20
C GLN A 229 -6.54 6.40 -15.02
N GLN A 230 -7.19 6.59 -16.16
CA GLN A 230 -7.56 5.49 -17.07
C GLN A 230 -6.31 4.79 -17.63
N ARG A 231 -5.36 5.58 -18.12
CA ARG A 231 -4.13 5.08 -18.74
C ARG A 231 -3.27 4.27 -17.79
N TYR A 232 -3.06 4.77 -16.57
CA TYR A 232 -2.08 4.21 -15.62
C TYR A 232 -2.71 3.28 -14.58
N LEU A 233 -3.95 3.51 -14.19
CA LEU A 233 -4.62 2.74 -13.14
C LEU A 233 -5.78 1.88 -13.68
N GLY A 234 -6.24 2.15 -14.90
CA GLY A 234 -7.37 1.42 -15.50
C GLY A 234 -8.71 1.74 -14.84
N VAL A 235 -8.81 2.87 -14.15
CA VAL A 235 -10.06 3.31 -13.50
C VAL A 235 -10.98 3.88 -14.55
N THR A 236 -12.06 3.15 -14.90
CA THR A 236 -13.15 3.68 -15.73
C THR A 236 -14.11 4.41 -14.80
N ARG A 237 -14.47 5.65 -15.12
CA ARG A 237 -15.52 6.39 -14.40
C ARG A 237 -16.82 5.58 -14.52
N LEU A 238 -17.36 5.08 -13.43
CA LEU A 238 -18.77 4.74 -13.38
C LEU A 238 -19.50 6.06 -13.54
N GLU A 239 -20.09 6.26 -14.71
CA GLU A 239 -21.02 7.36 -14.94
C GLU A 239 -22.11 7.24 -13.90
N THR A 240 -22.18 8.17 -12.99
CA THR A 240 -23.37 8.42 -12.19
C THR A 240 -24.42 8.95 -13.15
N GLU A 241 -25.11 8.03 -13.86
CA GLU A 241 -26.33 8.37 -14.55
C GLU A 241 -27.31 8.93 -13.51
N GLY A 242 -27.55 10.22 -13.66
CA GLY A 242 -28.58 10.92 -12.92
C GLY A 242 -29.92 10.27 -13.15
N VAL A 243 -30.52 9.83 -12.07
CA VAL A 243 -31.95 9.55 -12.03
C VAL A 243 -32.68 10.87 -12.23
N SER A 244 -32.95 11.19 -13.50
CA SER A 244 -33.94 12.17 -13.88
C SER A 244 -35.20 11.39 -14.25
N GLY A 245 -36.20 11.48 -13.40
CA GLY A 245 -37.48 10.85 -13.61
C GLY A 245 -38.18 11.40 -14.85
N ASN A 246 -38.80 10.52 -15.59
CA ASN A 246 -40.02 10.87 -16.30
C ASN A 246 -40.98 9.69 -16.30
N ALA A 247 -42.11 9.89 -15.63
CA ALA A 247 -43.26 9.01 -15.66
C ALA A 247 -43.92 9.12 -17.05
N GLY A 248 -43.99 8.01 -17.76
CA GLY A 248 -44.74 7.91 -19.00
C GLY A 248 -45.34 6.52 -19.13
N HIS A 249 -46.65 6.45 -18.84
CA HIS A 249 -47.48 5.27 -19.13
C HIS A 249 -47.36 4.88 -20.61
N ALA A 250 -47.10 3.62 -20.89
CA ALA A 250 -47.48 2.99 -22.15
C ALA A 250 -47.83 1.54 -21.91
N GLU A 251 -49.05 1.24 -22.35
CA GLU A 251 -49.78 -0.02 -22.27
C GLU A 251 -49.05 -1.17 -22.96
N SER A 252 -49.18 -2.36 -22.39
CA SER A 252 -48.74 -3.64 -22.97
C SER A 252 -49.79 -4.15 -23.99
N PRO A 253 -49.39 -4.64 -25.17
CA PRO A 253 -50.27 -5.44 -25.99
C PRO A 253 -50.19 -6.93 -25.54
N GLN A 254 -51.37 -7.48 -25.27
CA GLN A 254 -51.60 -8.89 -25.02
C GLN A 254 -51.29 -9.73 -26.28
N GLN A 255 -50.55 -10.79 -26.14
CA GLN A 255 -50.42 -11.85 -27.14
C GLN A 255 -51.36 -13.02 -26.78
N PRO A 256 -52.04 -13.63 -27.79
CA PRO A 256 -53.02 -14.69 -27.56
C PRO A 256 -52.41 -16.08 -27.35
N LEU A 257 -53.01 -16.82 -26.48
CA LEU A 257 -52.79 -18.24 -26.19
C LEU A 257 -52.95 -19.12 -27.47
N ARG A 258 -52.05 -20.02 -27.67
CA ARG A 258 -52.18 -21.16 -28.60
C ARG A 258 -52.50 -22.45 -27.81
N PRO A 259 -53.39 -23.31 -28.36
CA PRO A 259 -53.86 -24.47 -27.64
C PRO A 259 -52.90 -25.65 -27.67
N GLU A 260 -52.96 -26.45 -26.63
CA GLU A 260 -52.35 -27.77 -26.52
C GLU A 260 -52.98 -28.75 -27.49
N THR A 261 -52.14 -29.49 -28.21
CA THR A 261 -52.59 -30.76 -28.83
C THR A 261 -51.75 -31.87 -28.26
N GLY A 262 -52.44 -32.78 -27.59
CA GLY A 262 -51.92 -34.02 -27.10
C GLY A 262 -51.66 -35.02 -28.21
N GLY A 263 -50.93 -36.08 -27.88
CA GLY A 263 -50.73 -37.26 -28.74
C GLY A 263 -49.64 -38.14 -28.22
N SER A 264 -50.07 -39.13 -27.49
CA SER A 264 -49.56 -40.50 -27.29
C SER A 264 -48.46 -41.00 -28.23
N GLN A 265 -47.40 -41.53 -27.72
CA GLN A 265 -47.03 -42.95 -27.58
C GLN A 265 -45.70 -43.10 -26.87
#